data_ab85c8c87999dd27967631c3ec718781
#
_entry.id   ab85c8c87999dd27967631c3ec718781
#
_cell.length_a   1.000
_cell.length_b   1.000
_cell.length_c   1.000
_cell.angle_alpha   90.00
_cell.angle_beta   90.00
_cell.angle_gamma   90.00
#
_symmetry.space_group_name_H-M   'P 1'
#
loop_
_entity.id
_entity.type
_entity.pdbx_description
1 polymer ?
#
loop_
_entity_poly.entity_id
_entity_poly.type
_entity_poly.pdbx_seq_one_letter_code
_entity_poly.pdbx_strand_id
1 'polypeptide(L)'
;MQNKKLLFSVGIIFFAIGFAILSVFIYKRISRELYKQKLLLECIVFEIPSLDIKVPVMDGPDKKVFSAAAGHFENTGAVGSGNYCIAGHNSTIYAEIFNDLDQIQIGDKMYLIDTDENRTRYLYVVTEYKIIDPNDTWVLDDFGDNRLTVISCTDDGAQRQVVVGILKSF
;
A
#
# COMPACT_ATOMS: atom_id res chain seq x y z
N MET A 1 -51.07 -26.49 -5.14
CA MET A 1 -49.90 -26.77 -5.99
C MET A 1 -49.27 -25.49 -6.57
N GLN A 2 -50.05 -24.47 -6.86
CA GLN A 2 -49.60 -23.20 -7.51
C GLN A 2 -48.61 -22.38 -6.64
N ASN A 3 -48.85 -22.27 -5.33
CA ASN A 3 -47.96 -21.52 -4.42
C ASN A 3 -46.55 -22.11 -4.26
N LYS A 4 -46.40 -23.46 -4.37
CA LYS A 4 -45.07 -24.10 -4.29
C LYS A 4 -44.19 -23.77 -5.50
N LYS A 5 -44.78 -23.68 -6.70
CA LYS A 5 -44.07 -23.34 -7.94
C LYS A 5 -43.64 -21.86 -7.90
N LEU A 6 -44.50 -20.98 -7.37
CA LEU A 6 -44.19 -19.56 -7.22
C LEU A 6 -43.01 -19.35 -6.24
N LEU A 7 -43.06 -19.97 -5.06
CA LEU A 7 -41.98 -19.92 -4.06
C LEU A 7 -40.65 -20.46 -4.62
N PHE A 8 -40.68 -21.53 -5.40
CA PHE A 8 -39.50 -22.10 -6.03
C PHE A 8 -38.90 -21.15 -7.09
N SER A 9 -39.75 -20.51 -7.92
CA SER A 9 -39.31 -19.54 -8.92
C SER A 9 -38.70 -18.30 -8.27
N VAL A 10 -39.29 -17.80 -7.20
CA VAL A 10 -38.76 -16.68 -6.40
C VAL A 10 -37.40 -17.04 -5.81
N GLY A 11 -37.24 -18.25 -5.26
CA GLY A 11 -35.97 -18.74 -4.73
C GLY A 11 -34.86 -18.75 -5.80
N ILE A 12 -35.17 -19.23 -7.01
CA ILE A 12 -34.21 -19.23 -8.13
C ILE A 12 -33.78 -17.81 -8.50
N ILE A 13 -34.71 -16.86 -8.53
CA ILE A 13 -34.41 -15.46 -8.86
C ILE A 13 -33.44 -14.87 -7.81
N PHE A 14 -33.74 -15.04 -6.51
CA PHE A 14 -32.84 -14.57 -5.45
C PHE A 14 -31.46 -15.24 -5.50
N PHE A 15 -31.42 -16.53 -5.79
CA PHE A 15 -30.15 -17.24 -5.97
C PHE A 15 -29.35 -16.69 -7.17
N ALA A 16 -30.00 -16.45 -8.30
CA ALA A 16 -29.35 -15.89 -9.48
C ALA A 16 -28.81 -14.46 -9.22
N ILE A 17 -29.57 -13.63 -8.52
CA ILE A 17 -29.14 -12.28 -8.12
C ILE A 17 -27.93 -12.37 -7.17
N GLY A 18 -28.01 -13.18 -6.13
CA GLY A 18 -26.90 -13.39 -5.19
C GLY A 18 -25.63 -13.90 -5.87
N PHE A 19 -25.78 -14.85 -6.79
CA PHE A 19 -24.67 -15.38 -7.59
C PHE A 19 -24.05 -14.30 -8.50
N ALA A 20 -24.88 -13.49 -9.15
CA ALA A 20 -24.40 -12.39 -10.01
C ALA A 20 -23.61 -11.36 -9.18
N ILE A 21 -24.13 -10.96 -8.03
CA ILE A 21 -23.43 -10.03 -7.12
C ILE A 21 -22.08 -10.61 -6.69
N LEU A 22 -22.05 -11.85 -6.22
CA LEU A 22 -20.83 -12.54 -5.78
C LEU A 22 -19.81 -12.63 -6.93
N SER A 23 -20.26 -12.97 -8.14
CA SER A 23 -19.40 -13.04 -9.33
C SER A 23 -18.74 -11.71 -9.65
N VAL A 24 -19.46 -10.58 -9.52
CA VAL A 24 -18.89 -9.23 -9.70
C VAL A 24 -17.83 -8.93 -8.65
N PHE A 25 -18.05 -9.28 -7.38
CA PHE A 25 -17.06 -9.09 -6.33
C PHE A 25 -15.80 -9.92 -6.56
N ILE A 26 -15.95 -11.20 -6.90
CA ILE A 26 -14.83 -12.09 -7.21
C ILE A 26 -14.04 -11.57 -8.41
N TYR A 27 -14.72 -11.19 -9.49
CA TYR A 27 -14.08 -10.63 -10.67
C TYR A 27 -13.27 -9.39 -10.35
N LYS A 28 -13.82 -8.42 -9.60
CA LYS A 28 -13.11 -7.21 -9.17
C LYS A 28 -11.89 -7.54 -8.32
N ARG A 29 -12.00 -8.50 -7.40
CA ARG A 29 -10.88 -8.93 -6.55
C ARG A 29 -9.76 -9.55 -7.38
N ILE A 30 -10.08 -10.47 -8.28
CA ILE A 30 -9.09 -11.12 -9.17
C ILE A 30 -8.43 -10.09 -10.08
N SER A 31 -9.20 -9.20 -10.69
CA SER A 31 -8.68 -8.16 -11.59
C SER A 31 -7.72 -7.21 -10.86
N ARG A 32 -8.02 -6.84 -9.60
CA ARG A 32 -7.13 -6.02 -8.77
C ARG A 32 -5.83 -6.75 -8.47
N GLU A 33 -5.90 -8.02 -8.09
CA GLU A 33 -4.72 -8.81 -7.77
C GLU A 33 -3.82 -9.01 -8.99
N LEU A 34 -4.39 -9.35 -10.14
CA LEU A 34 -3.63 -9.45 -11.40
C LEU A 34 -2.96 -8.12 -11.79
N TYR A 35 -3.65 -7.01 -11.60
CA TYR A 35 -3.09 -5.68 -11.84
C TYR A 35 -1.93 -5.37 -10.89
N LYS A 36 -2.08 -5.68 -9.58
CA LYS A 36 -1.00 -5.54 -8.60
C LYS A 36 0.22 -6.39 -8.98
N GLN A 37 0.02 -7.64 -9.37
CA GLN A 37 1.12 -8.53 -9.81
C GLN A 37 1.87 -7.96 -11.02
N LYS A 38 1.15 -7.38 -11.98
CA LYS A 38 1.78 -6.70 -13.12
C LYS A 38 2.63 -5.52 -12.66
N LEU A 39 2.10 -4.66 -11.79
CA LEU A 39 2.82 -3.51 -11.26
C LEU A 39 4.09 -3.91 -10.48
N LEU A 40 4.06 -5.02 -9.73
CA LEU A 40 5.24 -5.55 -9.03
C LEU A 40 6.40 -5.95 -9.97
N LEU A 41 6.11 -6.23 -11.23
CA LEU A 41 7.13 -6.53 -12.25
C LEU A 41 7.65 -5.27 -12.94
N GLU A 42 6.81 -4.25 -13.11
CA GLU A 42 7.09 -3.08 -13.94
C GLU A 42 7.52 -1.83 -13.13
N CYS A 43 7.16 -1.77 -11.83
CA CYS A 43 7.42 -0.63 -10.97
C CYS A 43 8.49 -0.92 -9.91
N ILE A 44 8.96 0.14 -9.23
CA ILE A 44 9.69 0.03 -7.97
C ILE A 44 8.83 -0.75 -6.99
N VAL A 45 9.44 -1.62 -6.18
CA VAL A 45 8.73 -2.40 -5.16
C VAL A 45 9.22 -2.02 -3.78
N PHE A 46 8.28 -1.71 -2.90
CA PHE A 46 8.53 -1.51 -1.47
C PHE A 46 8.18 -2.77 -0.68
N GLU A 47 9.08 -3.19 0.22
CA GLU A 47 8.91 -4.37 1.07
C GLU A 47 9.23 -4.08 2.54
N ILE A 48 8.39 -4.58 3.46
CA ILE A 48 8.68 -4.73 4.90
C ILE A 48 8.42 -6.20 5.25
N PRO A 49 9.47 -7.06 5.27
CA PRO A 49 9.27 -8.50 5.50
C PRO A 49 8.67 -8.84 6.86
N SER A 50 8.96 -8.06 7.92
CA SER A 50 8.42 -8.29 9.26
C SER A 50 6.90 -8.12 9.35
N LEU A 51 6.30 -7.35 8.43
CA LEU A 51 4.87 -7.07 8.35
C LEU A 51 4.18 -7.74 7.13
N ASP A 52 4.89 -8.58 6.38
CA ASP A 52 4.41 -9.17 5.11
C ASP A 52 3.90 -8.14 4.09
N ILE A 53 4.46 -6.91 4.16
CA ILE A 53 4.13 -5.84 3.22
C ILE A 53 5.01 -5.98 1.98
N LYS A 54 4.37 -6.10 0.81
CA LYS A 54 5.00 -6.05 -0.51
C LYS A 54 4.08 -5.35 -1.50
N VAL A 55 4.49 -4.17 -1.95
CA VAL A 55 3.63 -3.29 -2.75
C VAL A 55 4.44 -2.60 -3.86
N PRO A 56 3.85 -2.37 -5.04
CA PRO A 56 4.47 -1.53 -6.05
C PRO A 56 4.43 -0.07 -5.59
N VAL A 57 5.40 0.73 -6.07
CA VAL A 57 5.46 2.18 -5.87
C VAL A 57 5.29 2.85 -7.20
N MET A 58 4.39 3.84 -7.27
CA MET A 58 4.11 4.65 -8.46
C MET A 58 4.24 6.13 -8.14
N ASP A 59 4.54 6.95 -9.13
CA ASP A 59 4.57 8.39 -8.94
C ASP A 59 3.16 8.96 -8.69
N GLY A 60 3.10 9.94 -7.79
CA GLY A 60 1.89 10.64 -7.38
C GLY A 60 1.12 9.98 -6.24
N PRO A 61 0.80 10.76 -5.18
CA PRO A 61 0.01 10.28 -4.04
C PRO A 61 -1.49 10.47 -4.26
N ASP A 62 -2.05 10.05 -5.40
CA ASP A 62 -3.47 10.21 -5.69
C ASP A 62 -4.30 8.94 -5.37
N LYS A 63 -5.64 9.09 -5.32
CA LYS A 63 -6.55 7.98 -5.00
C LYS A 63 -6.48 6.81 -5.99
N LYS A 64 -6.09 7.06 -7.23
CA LYS A 64 -6.00 6.03 -8.26
C LYS A 64 -4.75 5.16 -8.02
N VAL A 65 -3.64 5.79 -7.68
CA VAL A 65 -2.40 5.12 -7.27
C VAL A 65 -2.64 4.30 -6.01
N PHE A 66 -3.15 4.92 -4.96
CA PHE A 66 -3.37 4.26 -3.66
C PHE A 66 -4.32 3.06 -3.69
N SER A 67 -5.11 2.89 -4.73
CA SER A 67 -5.96 1.70 -4.89
C SER A 67 -5.19 0.40 -5.16
N ALA A 68 -3.92 0.48 -5.59
CA ALA A 68 -3.12 -0.67 -6.00
C ALA A 68 -1.63 -0.58 -5.65
N ALA A 69 -1.12 0.60 -5.28
CA ALA A 69 0.29 0.91 -5.08
C ALA A 69 0.50 1.91 -3.93
N ALA A 70 1.72 2.01 -3.41
CA ALA A 70 2.15 3.19 -2.66
C ALA A 70 2.46 4.33 -3.66
N GLY A 71 2.21 5.56 -3.27
CA GLY A 71 2.48 6.74 -4.08
C GLY A 71 3.78 7.41 -3.67
N HIS A 72 4.70 7.63 -4.60
CA HIS A 72 5.90 8.41 -4.38
C HIS A 72 5.62 9.90 -4.54
N PHE A 73 6.17 10.74 -3.66
CA PHE A 73 6.13 12.20 -3.77
C PHE A 73 7.22 12.66 -4.73
N GLU A 74 6.85 13.05 -5.95
CA GLU A 74 7.76 13.37 -7.07
C GLU A 74 8.86 14.42 -6.77
N ASN A 75 8.61 15.31 -5.80
CA ASN A 75 9.56 16.36 -5.42
C ASN A 75 10.45 15.95 -4.24
N THR A 76 10.54 14.68 -3.92
CA THR A 76 11.40 14.13 -2.87
C THR A 76 12.59 13.36 -3.47
N GLY A 77 13.39 12.70 -2.65
CA GLY A 77 14.60 12.01 -3.12
C GLY A 77 14.33 10.89 -4.15
N ALA A 78 15.39 10.34 -4.70
CA ALA A 78 15.36 9.16 -5.56
C ALA A 78 15.66 7.89 -4.76
N VAL A 79 15.43 6.71 -5.36
CA VAL A 79 15.81 5.42 -4.74
C VAL A 79 17.30 5.42 -4.41
N GLY A 80 17.64 5.20 -3.14
CA GLY A 80 19.01 5.20 -2.64
C GLY A 80 19.65 6.57 -2.43
N SER A 81 18.94 7.68 -2.68
CA SER A 81 19.52 9.03 -2.58
C SER A 81 18.52 10.06 -2.06
N GLY A 82 18.93 10.84 -1.05
CA GLY A 82 18.10 11.82 -0.38
C GLY A 82 16.95 11.20 0.39
N ASN A 83 15.89 11.97 0.64
CA ASN A 83 14.69 11.53 1.34
C ASN A 83 13.64 11.00 0.35
N TYR A 84 13.61 9.69 0.07
CA TYR A 84 12.59 9.08 -0.77
C TYR A 84 11.30 8.89 0.02
N CYS A 85 10.26 9.64 -0.31
CA CYS A 85 9.01 9.66 0.44
C CYS A 85 7.91 8.91 -0.30
N ILE A 86 7.28 7.95 0.38
CA ILE A 86 6.12 7.22 -0.13
C ILE A 86 4.95 7.31 0.84
N ALA A 87 3.74 7.30 0.28
CA ALA A 87 2.52 7.23 1.08
C ALA A 87 1.61 6.09 0.61
N GLY A 88 0.75 5.63 1.52
CA GLY A 88 -0.25 4.62 1.22
C GLY A 88 -1.42 4.66 2.21
N HIS A 89 -2.52 4.01 1.81
CA HIS A 89 -3.71 3.97 2.66
C HIS A 89 -3.55 3.03 3.85
N ASN A 90 -4.16 3.45 4.96
CA ASN A 90 -4.53 2.63 6.11
C ASN A 90 -6.04 2.76 6.33
N SER A 91 -6.72 1.66 6.64
CA SER A 91 -8.16 1.65 6.92
C SER A 91 -8.53 0.49 7.84
N THR A 92 -9.26 0.78 8.90
CA THR A 92 -9.79 -0.25 9.82
C THR A 92 -10.92 -1.09 9.20
N ILE A 93 -11.48 -0.66 8.06
CA ILE A 93 -12.63 -1.32 7.42
C ILE A 93 -12.20 -2.21 6.26
N TYR A 94 -11.14 -1.83 5.56
CA TYR A 94 -10.65 -2.50 4.35
C TYR A 94 -9.21 -3.00 4.54
N ALA A 95 -8.85 -4.08 3.84
CA ALA A 95 -7.46 -4.52 3.76
C ALA A 95 -6.69 -3.55 2.84
N GLU A 96 -6.08 -2.55 3.44
CA GLU A 96 -5.24 -1.56 2.76
C GLU A 96 -3.75 -1.87 2.95
N ILE A 97 -2.91 -1.19 2.18
CA ILE A 97 -1.49 -1.50 2.03
C ILE A 97 -0.71 -1.38 3.35
N PHE A 98 -1.06 -0.39 4.18
CA PHE A 98 -0.32 -0.03 5.39
C PHE A 98 -1.14 -0.20 6.69
N ASN A 99 -2.09 -1.13 6.71
CA ASN A 99 -2.91 -1.39 7.90
C ASN A 99 -2.10 -1.80 9.13
N ASP A 100 -1.02 -2.56 8.93
CA ASP A 100 -0.17 -3.07 10.01
C ASP A 100 1.12 -2.24 10.21
N LEU A 101 1.21 -1.04 9.60
CA LEU A 101 2.41 -0.21 9.67
C LEU A 101 2.73 0.26 11.10
N ASP A 102 1.75 0.36 11.98
CA ASP A 102 1.88 0.71 13.40
C ASP A 102 2.61 -0.37 14.22
N GLN A 103 2.71 -1.61 13.69
CA GLN A 103 3.41 -2.73 14.33
C GLN A 103 4.92 -2.72 14.06
N ILE A 104 5.42 -1.79 13.22
CA ILE A 104 6.82 -1.70 12.85
C ILE A 104 7.70 -1.37 14.07
N GLN A 105 8.89 -1.95 14.12
CA GLN A 105 9.83 -1.74 15.21
C GLN A 105 11.11 -1.06 14.73
N ILE A 106 11.73 -0.27 15.61
CA ILE A 106 13.08 0.25 15.37
C ILE A 106 14.05 -0.93 15.16
N GLY A 107 14.81 -0.88 14.07
CA GLY A 107 15.69 -1.95 13.64
C GLY A 107 15.11 -2.87 12.57
N ASP A 108 13.81 -2.80 12.30
CA ASP A 108 13.19 -3.53 11.19
C ASP A 108 13.80 -3.12 9.84
N LYS A 109 13.71 -4.04 8.89
CA LYS A 109 14.26 -3.86 7.55
C LYS A 109 13.16 -3.47 6.58
N MET A 110 13.41 -2.41 5.83
CA MET A 110 12.62 -1.99 4.69
C MET A 110 13.46 -2.08 3.43
N TYR A 111 12.86 -2.41 2.32
CA TYR A 111 13.56 -2.50 1.05
C TYR A 111 12.83 -1.71 -0.04
N LEU A 112 13.62 -1.02 -0.87
CA LEU A 112 13.18 -0.59 -2.19
C LEU A 112 13.91 -1.44 -3.24
N ILE A 113 13.17 -1.99 -4.17
CA ILE A 113 13.69 -2.77 -5.29
C ILE A 113 13.46 -1.94 -6.55
N ASP A 114 14.55 -1.50 -7.17
CA ASP A 114 14.52 -0.63 -8.33
C ASP A 114 14.04 -1.39 -9.59
N THR A 115 13.74 -0.62 -10.64
CA THR A 115 13.35 -1.11 -11.96
C THR A 115 14.53 -1.36 -12.90
N ASP A 116 15.76 -1.15 -12.43
CA ASP A 116 16.97 -1.41 -13.20
C ASP A 116 17.08 -2.89 -13.64
N GLU A 117 17.96 -3.20 -14.61
CA GLU A 117 18.12 -4.56 -15.15
C GLU A 117 18.46 -5.60 -14.07
N ASN A 118 19.13 -5.18 -13.00
CA ASN A 118 19.54 -6.05 -11.90
C ASN A 118 18.52 -6.14 -10.79
N ARG A 119 17.43 -5.35 -10.84
CA ARG A 119 16.46 -5.21 -9.74
C ARG A 119 17.17 -4.93 -8.42
N THR A 120 18.05 -3.92 -8.43
CA THR A 120 18.89 -3.55 -7.28
C THR A 120 18.02 -3.32 -6.05
N ARG A 121 18.46 -3.93 -4.95
CA ARG A 121 17.71 -3.94 -3.68
C ARG A 121 18.38 -3.08 -2.64
N TYR A 122 17.79 -1.93 -2.34
CA TYR A 122 18.27 -0.97 -1.35
C TYR A 122 17.71 -1.31 0.03
N LEU A 123 18.61 -1.57 1.00
CA LEU A 123 18.25 -1.88 2.39
C LEU A 123 18.22 -0.60 3.22
N TYR A 124 17.06 -0.30 3.80
CA TYR A 124 16.88 0.71 4.83
C TYR A 124 16.57 0.03 6.17
N VAL A 125 17.14 0.56 7.25
CA VAL A 125 16.85 0.08 8.62
C VAL A 125 16.05 1.15 9.34
N VAL A 126 14.92 0.77 9.92
CA VAL A 126 14.02 1.68 10.64
C VAL A 126 14.73 2.29 11.83
N THR A 127 14.74 3.61 11.90
CA THR A 127 15.37 4.41 12.97
C THR A 127 14.36 5.24 13.73
N GLU A 128 13.20 5.54 13.13
CA GLU A 128 12.16 6.35 13.75
C GLU A 128 10.76 5.86 13.38
N TYR A 129 9.85 5.99 14.36
CA TYR A 129 8.41 5.95 14.19
C TYR A 129 7.79 7.13 14.93
N LYS A 130 6.92 7.90 14.28
CA LYS A 130 6.25 9.08 14.88
C LYS A 130 4.82 9.20 14.39
N ILE A 131 4.01 9.85 15.22
CA ILE A 131 2.69 10.34 14.85
C ILE A 131 2.77 11.86 14.74
N ILE A 132 2.28 12.41 13.64
CA ILE A 132 2.34 13.85 13.33
C ILE A 132 0.98 14.38 12.91
N ASP A 133 0.82 15.72 12.89
CA ASP A 133 -0.36 16.37 12.32
C ASP A 133 -0.41 16.19 10.79
N PRO A 134 -1.60 16.05 10.19
CA PRO A 134 -1.74 15.94 8.73
C PRO A 134 -1.16 17.10 7.91
N ASN A 135 -0.99 18.26 8.54
CA ASN A 135 -0.43 19.46 7.90
C ASN A 135 1.09 19.58 8.04
N ASP A 136 1.72 18.67 8.79
CA ASP A 136 3.16 18.62 8.97
C ASP A 136 3.84 18.07 7.72
N THR A 137 4.28 18.96 6.84
CA THR A 137 4.94 18.61 5.57
C THR A 137 6.46 18.55 5.65
N TRP A 138 7.06 18.98 6.78
CA TRP A 138 8.51 18.95 6.98
C TRP A 138 9.14 17.56 6.83
N VAL A 139 8.36 16.49 6.98
CA VAL A 139 8.81 15.11 6.80
C VAL A 139 9.22 14.79 5.36
N LEU A 140 8.83 15.65 4.40
CA LEU A 140 9.19 15.54 2.99
C LEU A 140 10.49 16.27 2.64
N ASP A 141 11.03 17.08 3.57
CA ASP A 141 12.24 17.87 3.34
C ASP A 141 13.47 16.96 3.15
N ASP A 142 14.51 17.50 2.54
CA ASP A 142 15.82 16.86 2.47
C ASP A 142 16.56 17.07 3.81
N PHE A 143 16.99 15.98 4.42
CA PHE A 143 17.73 15.99 5.70
C PHE A 143 19.24 15.83 5.51
N GLY A 144 19.73 15.76 4.25
CA GLY A 144 21.14 15.61 3.94
C GLY A 144 21.69 14.20 4.16
N ASP A 145 20.81 13.21 4.34
CA ASP A 145 21.14 11.79 4.41
C ASP A 145 20.33 10.98 3.38
N ASN A 146 20.61 9.69 3.24
CA ASN A 146 19.86 8.80 2.37
C ASN A 146 18.84 8.02 3.21
N ARG A 147 17.57 8.41 3.13
CA ARG A 147 16.47 7.84 3.90
C ARG A 147 15.26 7.47 3.05
N LEU A 148 14.47 6.58 3.61
CA LEU A 148 13.14 6.23 3.14
C LEU A 148 12.13 6.68 4.19
N THR A 149 11.20 7.55 3.81
CA THR A 149 10.10 8.01 4.66
C THR A 149 8.79 7.42 4.16
N VAL A 150 8.15 6.62 5.02
CA VAL A 150 6.86 5.97 4.73
C VAL A 150 5.78 6.65 5.54
N ILE A 151 4.71 7.10 4.86
CA ILE A 151 3.64 7.90 5.46
C ILE A 151 2.31 7.17 5.26
N SER A 152 1.51 7.08 6.33
CA SER A 152 0.15 6.58 6.27
C SER A 152 -0.77 7.34 7.23
N CYS A 153 -2.08 7.11 7.14
CA CYS A 153 -3.01 7.60 8.15
C CYS A 153 -2.92 6.74 9.43
N THR A 154 -3.26 7.33 10.57
CA THR A 154 -3.65 6.56 11.77
C THR A 154 -4.99 5.87 11.54
N ASP A 155 -5.35 4.89 12.34
CA ASP A 155 -6.58 4.09 12.20
C ASP A 155 -7.85 4.93 12.19
N ASP A 156 -7.87 6.02 12.95
CA ASP A 156 -8.97 6.98 13.00
C ASP A 156 -8.90 8.03 11.86
N GLY A 157 -7.82 8.02 11.07
CA GLY A 157 -7.56 8.97 9.98
C GLY A 157 -7.20 10.40 10.43
N ALA A 158 -7.15 10.65 11.75
CA ALA A 158 -6.98 11.99 12.30
C ALA A 158 -5.53 12.50 12.16
N GLN A 159 -4.56 11.61 12.23
CA GLN A 159 -3.13 11.94 12.21
C GLN A 159 -2.41 11.15 11.10
N ARG A 160 -1.09 11.35 11.01
CA ARG A 160 -0.21 10.58 10.13
C ARG A 160 0.80 9.82 10.95
N GLN A 161 0.92 8.52 10.67
CA GLN A 161 2.05 7.73 11.11
C GLN A 161 3.17 7.83 10.08
N VAL A 162 4.37 8.05 10.56
CA VAL A 162 5.58 8.24 9.76
C VAL A 162 6.66 7.28 10.25
N VAL A 163 7.15 6.47 9.34
CA VAL A 163 8.29 5.56 9.56
C VAL A 163 9.47 6.07 8.77
N VAL A 164 10.63 6.19 9.41
CA VAL A 164 11.88 6.59 8.76
C VAL A 164 12.90 5.47 8.85
N GLY A 165 13.46 5.10 7.73
CA GLY A 165 14.59 4.17 7.66
C GLY A 165 15.80 4.81 6.97
N ILE A 166 16.99 4.52 7.47
CA ILE A 166 18.26 5.01 6.91
C ILE A 166 18.89 3.93 6.04
N LEU A 167 19.36 4.34 4.85
CA LEU A 167 20.04 3.45 3.91
C LEU A 167 21.28 2.81 4.54
N LYS A 168 21.42 1.50 4.37
CA LYS A 168 22.57 0.72 4.87
C LYS A 168 23.39 0.10 3.76
N SER A 169 22.75 -0.38 2.69
CA SER A 169 23.41 -1.03 1.56
C SER A 169 22.50 -1.09 0.33
N PHE A 170 23.08 -1.37 -0.80
CA PHE A 170 22.45 -1.63 -2.10
C PHE A 170 23.21 -2.73 -2.83
#